data_dca515d867d335120a5f917e40140d8f
#
_entry.id   dca515d867d335120a5f917e40140d8f
#
_cell.length_a   1.000
_cell.length_b   1.000
_cell.length_c   1.000
_cell.angle_alpha   90.00
_cell.angle_beta   90.00
_cell.angle_gamma   90.00
#
_symmetry.space_group_name_H-M   'P 1'
#
loop_
_entity.id
_entity.type
_entity.pdbx_description
1 polymer ?
#
loop_
_entity_poly.entity_id
_entity_poly.type
_entity_poly.pdbx_seq_one_letter_code
_entity_poly.pdbx_strand_id
1 'polypeptide(L)'
;EKFTMDKDFSMAVTEVFCSLYEEGLIYQGYRLVNWDSSLQTALSDLEVVSTEESGKLWEISYPVGKENLIISTTRPETMLGDVALAVNPKDEKYKKFIGKEALIPIISKKIPIIGDDYVDMDFGTGCLKITPGHDFNDFEIGQKNNLDVLNILNKDGTLNENCPEKYRNLSMQAARKEILKDLKKLGNLVSEKDHKINIPKSERTGIILEPFLTKQWYLKSDEMAQKAKEIVQDKDVSFIPENWENTYFSWMNEIRDWCISRQLWWGHRIPAWYTNDGEIIVASSEAEALEIANEKYNTNSIFQDEDVLDTWFSSWLWPISVFDGIRNPNNADINYYYPTSDLVTGPDIIFFWVARMIISGNYLRKDIPFRNVYFTGLVRDKKGKKMSK
;
A
#
# COMPACT_ATOMS: atom_id res chain seq x y z
N GLU A 1 -5.29 34.19 1.55
CA GLU A 1 -5.24 32.85 0.94
C GLU A 1 -4.13 32.04 1.58
N LYS A 2 -4.33 30.74 1.71
CA LYS A 2 -3.35 29.78 2.24
C LYS A 2 -3.30 28.55 1.33
N PHE A 3 -2.12 28.02 1.10
CA PHE A 3 -1.87 26.79 0.36
C PHE A 3 -1.06 25.83 1.22
N THR A 4 -1.25 24.54 1.03
CA THR A 4 -0.49 23.52 1.76
C THR A 4 1.02 23.56 1.45
N MET A 5 1.42 24.19 0.34
CA MET A 5 2.81 24.38 -0.07
C MET A 5 3.41 25.73 0.36
N ASP A 6 2.66 26.57 1.09
CA ASP A 6 3.21 27.78 1.67
C ASP A 6 4.32 27.46 2.67
N LYS A 7 5.30 28.34 2.79
CA LYS A 7 6.50 28.09 3.61
C LYS A 7 6.18 27.77 5.07
N ASP A 8 5.26 28.52 5.68
CA ASP A 8 4.83 28.31 7.06
C ASP A 8 4.10 26.98 7.23
N PHE A 9 3.26 26.60 6.27
CA PHE A 9 2.57 25.32 6.27
C PHE A 9 3.55 24.15 6.05
N SER A 10 4.51 24.29 5.14
CA SER A 10 5.56 23.30 4.91
C SER A 10 6.42 23.04 6.15
N MET A 11 6.73 24.09 6.92
CA MET A 11 7.44 23.96 8.18
C MET A 11 6.63 23.18 9.22
N ALA A 12 5.31 23.43 9.31
CA ALA A 12 4.43 22.65 10.20
C ALA A 12 4.34 21.19 9.81
N VAL A 13 4.30 20.87 8.50
CA VAL A 13 4.34 19.48 7.99
C VAL A 13 5.64 18.79 8.40
N THR A 14 6.78 19.48 8.26
CA THR A 14 8.10 18.96 8.68
C THR A 14 8.15 18.70 10.18
N GLU A 15 7.70 19.65 11.01
CA GLU A 15 7.65 19.49 12.49
C GLU A 15 6.81 18.29 12.89
N VAL A 16 5.62 18.13 12.30
CA VAL A 16 4.74 16.97 12.59
C VAL A 16 5.40 15.66 12.18
N PHE A 17 6.05 15.61 11.03
CA PHE A 17 6.77 14.40 10.61
C PHE A 17 7.88 14.04 11.61
N CYS A 18 8.72 15.00 11.99
CA CYS A 18 9.80 14.79 12.94
C CYS A 18 9.28 14.32 14.31
N SER A 19 8.25 14.97 14.85
CA SER A 19 7.64 14.59 16.13
C SER A 19 7.08 13.16 16.10
N LEU A 20 6.32 12.82 15.05
CA LEU A 20 5.76 11.47 14.91
C LEU A 20 6.84 10.39 14.71
N TYR A 21 7.97 10.75 14.09
CA TYR A 21 9.10 9.86 13.97
C TYR A 21 9.81 9.63 15.32
N GLU A 22 10.04 10.70 16.10
CA GLU A 22 10.63 10.61 17.43
C GLU A 22 9.76 9.78 18.40
N GLU A 23 8.44 9.86 18.25
CA GLU A 23 7.48 9.05 19.00
C GLU A 23 7.39 7.59 18.51
N GLY A 24 8.11 7.25 17.43
CA GLY A 24 8.12 5.90 16.86
C GLY A 24 6.85 5.53 16.10
N LEU A 25 6.03 6.51 15.74
CA LEU A 25 4.81 6.34 14.94
C LEU A 25 5.10 6.38 13.44
N ILE A 26 6.07 7.16 13.00
CA ILE A 26 6.59 7.10 11.63
C ILE A 26 7.80 6.18 11.61
N TYR A 27 7.83 5.29 10.61
CA TYR A 27 8.94 4.38 10.38
C TYR A 27 9.13 4.10 8.89
N GLN A 28 10.31 3.61 8.54
CA GLN A 28 10.60 3.15 7.19
C GLN A 28 10.69 1.62 7.15
N GLY A 29 10.08 0.99 6.16
CA GLY A 29 10.08 -0.46 6.06
C GLY A 29 9.82 -0.98 4.65
N TYR A 30 10.27 -2.23 4.40
CA TYR A 30 9.93 -2.97 3.18
C TYR A 30 8.54 -3.59 3.33
N ARG A 31 7.62 -3.21 2.45
CA ARG A 31 6.29 -3.84 2.33
C ARG A 31 5.88 -3.90 0.86
N LEU A 32 4.94 -4.78 0.58
CA LEU A 32 4.21 -4.71 -0.68
C LEU A 32 3.33 -3.46 -0.69
N VAL A 33 3.37 -2.75 -1.80
CA VAL A 33 2.50 -1.61 -2.08
C VAL A 33 1.79 -1.79 -3.41
N ASN A 34 0.67 -1.10 -3.59
CA ASN A 34 0.05 -0.95 -4.89
C ASN A 34 0.93 -0.01 -5.72
N TRP A 35 1.53 -0.54 -6.79
CA TRP A 35 2.51 0.18 -7.60
C TRP A 35 1.93 0.58 -8.94
N ASP A 36 1.95 1.88 -9.23
CA ASP A 36 1.66 2.42 -10.55
C ASP A 36 2.96 2.45 -11.38
N SER A 37 3.11 1.49 -12.27
CA SER A 37 4.32 1.35 -13.09
C SER A 37 4.48 2.45 -14.16
N SER A 38 3.42 3.16 -14.51
CA SER A 38 3.48 4.32 -15.42
C SER A 38 4.02 5.56 -14.73
N LEU A 39 3.58 5.82 -13.51
CA LEU A 39 4.07 6.93 -12.69
C LEU A 39 5.29 6.53 -11.86
N GLN A 40 5.61 5.24 -11.78
CA GLN A 40 6.66 4.65 -10.95
C GLN A 40 6.57 5.10 -9.48
N THR A 41 5.36 5.05 -8.92
CA THR A 41 5.09 5.47 -7.54
C THR A 41 4.15 4.52 -6.81
N ALA A 42 4.29 4.47 -5.48
CA ALA A 42 3.34 3.81 -4.60
C ALA A 42 2.01 4.58 -4.56
N LEU A 43 0.92 3.83 -4.46
CA LEU A 43 -0.43 4.34 -4.23
C LEU A 43 -0.98 3.76 -2.92
N SER A 44 -1.83 4.51 -2.24
CA SER A 44 -2.60 3.99 -1.11
C SER A 44 -3.73 3.08 -1.60
N ASP A 45 -4.22 2.20 -0.72
CA ASP A 45 -5.35 1.32 -1.04
C ASP A 45 -6.61 2.10 -1.46
N LEU A 46 -6.75 3.33 -0.97
CA LEU A 46 -7.87 4.23 -1.31
C LEU A 46 -7.81 4.76 -2.75
N GLU A 47 -6.64 4.73 -3.41
CA GLU A 47 -6.44 5.16 -4.81
C GLU A 47 -6.59 3.98 -5.80
N VAL A 48 -7.00 2.80 -5.29
CA VAL A 48 -7.19 1.58 -6.08
C VAL A 48 -8.66 1.44 -6.47
N VAL A 49 -8.92 1.37 -7.76
CA VAL A 49 -10.26 1.08 -8.31
C VAL A 49 -10.30 -0.36 -8.78
N SER A 50 -11.10 -1.19 -8.11
CA SER A 50 -11.30 -2.58 -8.52
C SER A 50 -12.36 -2.68 -9.62
N THR A 51 -12.02 -3.31 -10.74
CA THR A 51 -12.95 -3.54 -11.87
C THR A 51 -13.10 -5.03 -12.14
N GLU A 52 -14.36 -5.53 -12.19
CA GLU A 52 -14.62 -6.89 -12.62
C GLU A 52 -14.47 -6.99 -14.14
N GLU A 53 -13.60 -7.87 -14.60
CA GLU A 53 -13.35 -8.12 -16.03
C GLU A 53 -13.39 -9.62 -16.33
N SER A 54 -13.68 -9.92 -17.60
CA SER A 54 -13.57 -11.28 -18.12
C SER A 54 -12.09 -11.62 -18.29
N GLY A 55 -11.64 -12.65 -17.58
CA GLY A 55 -10.28 -13.17 -17.63
C GLY A 55 -10.26 -14.67 -17.79
N LYS A 56 -9.17 -15.27 -17.43
CA LYS A 56 -8.94 -16.71 -17.49
C LYS A 56 -8.37 -17.24 -16.18
N LEU A 57 -8.72 -18.47 -15.86
CA LEU A 57 -8.10 -19.28 -14.83
C LEU A 57 -7.33 -20.42 -15.51
N TRP A 58 -6.05 -20.52 -15.23
CA TRP A 58 -5.18 -21.56 -15.77
C TRP A 58 -4.83 -22.58 -14.70
N GLU A 59 -4.91 -23.86 -15.07
CA GLU A 59 -4.44 -24.97 -14.25
C GLU A 59 -3.06 -25.39 -14.74
N ILE A 60 -2.07 -25.38 -13.84
CA ILE A 60 -0.67 -25.64 -14.15
C ILE A 60 -0.17 -26.80 -13.28
N SER A 61 0.53 -27.75 -13.89
CA SER A 61 1.09 -28.93 -13.25
C SER A 61 2.51 -28.66 -12.77
N TYR A 62 2.74 -28.81 -11.45
CA TYR A 62 4.05 -28.73 -10.79
C TYR A 62 4.55 -30.12 -10.44
N PRO A 63 5.66 -30.61 -10.99
CA PRO A 63 6.21 -31.92 -10.67
C PRO A 63 6.68 -32.04 -9.22
N VAL A 64 6.31 -33.14 -8.57
CA VAL A 64 6.70 -33.52 -7.19
C VAL A 64 7.21 -34.97 -7.21
N GLY A 65 8.47 -35.17 -7.47
CA GLY A 65 9.02 -36.51 -7.68
C GLY A 65 8.40 -37.21 -8.90
N LYS A 66 7.61 -38.28 -8.65
CA LYS A 66 6.88 -39.02 -9.70
C LYS A 66 5.40 -38.59 -9.82
N GLU A 67 4.94 -37.72 -8.94
CA GLU A 67 3.57 -37.20 -8.92
C GLU A 67 3.56 -35.75 -9.39
N ASN A 68 2.38 -35.15 -9.53
CA ASN A 68 2.21 -33.76 -9.86
C ASN A 68 1.20 -33.10 -8.92
N LEU A 69 1.43 -31.85 -8.55
CA LEU A 69 0.42 -30.98 -7.97
C LEU A 69 -0.10 -30.02 -9.04
N ILE A 70 -1.40 -29.84 -9.09
CA ILE A 70 -2.04 -28.90 -10.01
C ILE A 70 -2.45 -27.67 -9.22
N ILE A 71 -2.00 -26.50 -9.65
CA ILE A 71 -2.41 -25.21 -9.11
C ILE A 71 -3.34 -24.49 -10.07
N SER A 72 -4.24 -23.66 -9.54
CA SER A 72 -5.07 -22.74 -10.33
C SER A 72 -4.59 -21.30 -10.13
N THR A 73 -4.40 -20.55 -11.20
CA THR A 73 -3.96 -19.15 -11.13
C THR A 73 -4.57 -18.30 -12.23
N THR A 74 -4.85 -17.04 -11.92
CA THR A 74 -5.21 -16.00 -12.89
C THR A 74 -3.98 -15.23 -13.40
N ARG A 75 -2.81 -15.47 -12.79
CA ARG A 75 -1.54 -14.77 -13.07
C ARG A 75 -0.37 -15.73 -13.27
N PRO A 76 -0.38 -16.51 -14.38
CA PRO A 76 0.69 -17.50 -14.65
C PRO A 76 2.07 -16.88 -14.78
N GLU A 77 2.18 -15.62 -15.15
CA GLU A 77 3.45 -14.90 -15.27
C GLU A 77 4.21 -14.74 -13.95
N THR A 78 3.50 -14.71 -12.84
CA THR A 78 4.14 -14.56 -11.52
C THR A 78 4.80 -15.85 -11.02
N MET A 79 4.58 -17.00 -11.70
CA MET A 79 5.21 -18.27 -11.32
C MET A 79 6.74 -18.23 -11.28
N LEU A 80 7.35 -17.31 -12.03
CA LEU A 80 8.81 -17.12 -12.00
C LEU A 80 9.32 -16.61 -10.65
N GLY A 81 8.43 -16.02 -9.84
CA GLY A 81 8.68 -15.56 -8.49
C GLY A 81 8.17 -16.48 -7.38
N ASP A 82 7.69 -17.68 -7.73
CA ASP A 82 7.19 -18.62 -6.71
C ASP A 82 8.31 -19.08 -5.77
N VAL A 83 7.98 -19.16 -4.49
CA VAL A 83 8.91 -19.60 -3.44
C VAL A 83 8.41 -20.81 -2.67
N ALA A 84 7.11 -21.14 -2.76
CA ALA A 84 6.52 -22.34 -2.17
C ALA A 84 5.23 -22.72 -2.91
N LEU A 85 4.75 -23.95 -2.70
CA LEU A 85 3.35 -24.32 -2.85
C LEU A 85 2.75 -24.49 -1.46
N ALA A 86 1.47 -24.12 -1.28
CA ALA A 86 0.73 -24.33 -0.04
C ALA A 86 -0.46 -25.24 -0.26
N VAL A 87 -0.73 -26.11 0.73
CA VAL A 87 -1.89 -26.97 0.79
C VAL A 87 -2.48 -26.92 2.19
N ASN A 88 -3.78 -27.18 2.33
CA ASN A 88 -4.39 -27.21 3.64
C ASN A 88 -3.93 -28.49 4.40
N PRO A 89 -3.38 -28.39 5.63
CA PRO A 89 -2.91 -29.55 6.39
C PRO A 89 -4.02 -30.53 6.77
N LYS A 90 -5.29 -30.11 6.69
CA LYS A 90 -6.48 -30.95 6.92
C LYS A 90 -6.94 -31.66 5.66
N ASP A 91 -6.41 -31.32 4.48
CA ASP A 91 -6.77 -31.99 3.22
C ASP A 91 -6.04 -33.33 3.09
N GLU A 92 -6.80 -34.41 3.24
CA GLU A 92 -6.30 -35.78 3.13
C GLU A 92 -5.65 -36.08 1.76
N LYS A 93 -6.08 -35.39 0.71
CA LYS A 93 -5.54 -35.55 -0.65
C LYS A 93 -4.12 -35.04 -0.77
N TYR A 94 -3.82 -33.91 -0.10
CA TYR A 94 -2.57 -33.17 -0.32
C TYR A 94 -1.62 -33.18 0.88
N LYS A 95 -2.07 -33.47 2.10
CA LYS A 95 -1.20 -33.44 3.30
C LYS A 95 0.05 -34.31 3.17
N LYS A 96 0.02 -35.39 2.37
CA LYS A 96 1.18 -36.28 2.11
C LYS A 96 2.34 -35.57 1.37
N PHE A 97 2.10 -34.40 0.82
CA PHE A 97 3.09 -33.62 0.08
C PHE A 97 3.78 -32.57 0.96
N ILE A 98 3.23 -32.24 2.12
CA ILE A 98 3.83 -31.26 3.04
C ILE A 98 5.25 -31.73 3.41
N GLY A 99 6.24 -30.78 3.29
CA GLY A 99 7.63 -31.05 3.53
C GLY A 99 8.40 -31.64 2.34
N LYS A 100 7.73 -31.92 1.21
CA LYS A 100 8.37 -32.30 -0.07
C LYS A 100 8.72 -31.06 -0.88
N GLU A 101 9.43 -31.28 -1.98
CA GLU A 101 9.80 -30.25 -2.94
C GLU A 101 9.00 -30.42 -4.25
N ALA A 102 8.48 -29.31 -4.76
CA ALA A 102 7.94 -29.20 -6.11
C ALA A 102 8.95 -28.52 -7.03
N LEU A 103 8.85 -28.77 -8.34
CA LEU A 103 9.61 -28.06 -9.35
C LEU A 103 8.73 -27.01 -10.01
N ILE A 104 9.18 -25.76 -10.05
CA ILE A 104 8.54 -24.72 -10.86
C ILE A 104 8.75 -25.11 -12.33
N PRO A 105 7.67 -25.28 -13.12
CA PRO A 105 7.80 -25.49 -14.57
C PRO A 105 8.65 -24.40 -15.22
N ILE A 106 9.20 -24.65 -16.39
CA ILE A 106 10.04 -23.72 -17.17
C ILE A 106 11.44 -23.51 -16.57
N ILE A 107 11.54 -23.14 -15.28
CA ILE A 107 12.83 -22.82 -14.65
C ILE A 107 13.42 -23.98 -13.86
N SER A 108 12.65 -25.04 -13.63
CA SER A 108 13.05 -26.24 -12.88
C SER A 108 13.65 -25.95 -11.49
N LYS A 109 13.29 -24.81 -10.88
CA LYS A 109 13.69 -24.45 -9.52
C LYS A 109 12.87 -25.25 -8.51
N LYS A 110 13.55 -25.80 -7.50
CA LYS A 110 12.89 -26.49 -6.39
C LYS A 110 12.33 -25.49 -5.40
N ILE A 111 11.11 -25.73 -4.95
CA ILE A 111 10.42 -24.97 -3.91
C ILE A 111 9.75 -25.91 -2.91
N PRO A 112 9.68 -25.58 -1.61
CA PRO A 112 9.02 -26.39 -0.62
C PRO A 112 7.49 -26.42 -0.80
N ILE A 113 6.87 -27.49 -0.30
CA ILE A 113 5.42 -27.59 -0.14
C ILE A 113 5.12 -27.44 1.34
N ILE A 114 4.38 -26.38 1.69
CA ILE A 114 4.02 -26.04 3.07
C ILE A 114 2.56 -26.35 3.37
N GLY A 115 2.25 -26.50 4.65
CA GLY A 115 0.88 -26.59 5.13
C GLY A 115 0.42 -25.24 5.66
N ASP A 116 -0.69 -24.70 5.16
CA ASP A 116 -1.27 -23.47 5.68
C ASP A 116 -2.81 -23.52 5.66
N ASP A 117 -3.45 -23.19 6.78
CA ASP A 117 -4.91 -23.19 6.93
C ASP A 117 -5.61 -22.13 6.07
N TYR A 118 -4.88 -21.16 5.53
CA TYR A 118 -5.40 -20.18 4.57
C TYR A 118 -5.91 -20.82 3.26
N VAL A 119 -5.33 -21.97 2.89
CA VAL A 119 -5.71 -22.64 1.64
C VAL A 119 -7.12 -23.23 1.77
N ASP A 120 -8.04 -22.73 0.94
CA ASP A 120 -9.39 -23.26 0.83
C ASP A 120 -9.36 -24.59 0.03
N MET A 121 -9.81 -25.66 0.66
CA MET A 121 -9.82 -27.02 0.07
C MET A 121 -10.81 -27.15 -1.10
N ASP A 122 -11.86 -26.33 -1.10
CA ASP A 122 -12.95 -26.37 -2.08
C ASP A 122 -12.76 -25.36 -3.22
N PHE A 123 -11.80 -24.45 -3.09
CA PHE A 123 -11.50 -23.47 -4.14
C PHE A 123 -10.42 -23.96 -5.11
N GLY A 124 -10.70 -23.88 -6.40
CA GLY A 124 -9.76 -24.24 -7.46
C GLY A 124 -9.34 -25.71 -7.38
N THR A 125 -8.06 -25.97 -7.12
CA THR A 125 -7.51 -27.34 -6.97
C THR A 125 -7.22 -27.72 -5.53
N GLY A 126 -7.39 -26.81 -4.56
CA GLY A 126 -6.97 -27.00 -3.17
C GLY A 126 -5.44 -26.90 -2.98
N CYS A 127 -4.72 -26.42 -3.98
CA CYS A 127 -3.29 -26.15 -3.93
C CYS A 127 -3.01 -24.74 -4.43
N LEU A 128 -2.27 -23.95 -3.67
CA LEU A 128 -1.95 -22.55 -3.94
C LEU A 128 -0.45 -22.40 -4.21
N LYS A 129 -0.07 -21.64 -5.25
CA LYS A 129 1.30 -21.17 -5.42
C LYS A 129 1.52 -19.95 -4.51
N ILE A 130 2.69 -19.82 -3.91
CA ILE A 130 3.04 -18.72 -3.01
C ILE A 130 4.10 -17.84 -3.65
N THR A 131 3.70 -16.60 -3.97
CA THR A 131 4.55 -15.60 -4.62
C THR A 131 4.58 -14.30 -3.80
N PRO A 132 5.29 -14.25 -2.68
CA PRO A 132 5.24 -13.14 -1.71
C PRO A 132 5.63 -11.78 -2.30
N GLY A 133 6.40 -11.75 -3.39
CA GLY A 133 6.78 -10.51 -4.07
C GLY A 133 5.66 -9.87 -4.89
N HIS A 134 4.53 -10.57 -5.17
CA HIS A 134 3.53 -10.14 -6.15
C HIS A 134 2.08 -10.43 -5.77
N ASP A 135 1.83 -10.79 -4.51
CA ASP A 135 0.49 -10.96 -3.94
C ASP A 135 0.51 -10.66 -2.45
N PHE A 136 -0.46 -9.87 -1.97
CA PHE A 136 -0.52 -9.43 -0.57
C PHE A 136 -0.80 -10.58 0.40
N ASN A 137 -1.67 -11.52 0.03
CA ASN A 137 -1.97 -12.68 0.88
C ASN A 137 -0.78 -13.65 0.91
N ASP A 138 -0.13 -13.87 -0.25
CA ASP A 138 1.07 -14.68 -0.34
C ASP A 138 2.23 -14.07 0.47
N PHE A 139 2.30 -12.73 0.57
CA PHE A 139 3.27 -12.03 1.40
C PHE A 139 3.07 -12.33 2.89
N GLU A 140 1.82 -12.28 3.38
CA GLU A 140 1.49 -12.63 4.76
C GLU A 140 1.80 -14.11 5.07
N ILE A 141 1.44 -15.01 4.16
CA ILE A 141 1.79 -16.45 4.26
C ILE A 141 3.31 -16.63 4.27
N GLY A 142 4.02 -15.89 3.41
CA GLY A 142 5.46 -15.89 3.32
C GLY A 142 6.12 -15.47 4.63
N GLN A 143 5.68 -14.37 5.23
CA GLN A 143 6.17 -13.89 6.52
C GLN A 143 5.92 -14.91 7.65
N LYS A 144 4.70 -15.45 7.74
CA LYS A 144 4.31 -16.47 8.73
C LYS A 144 5.19 -17.73 8.66
N ASN A 145 5.57 -18.13 7.45
CA ASN A 145 6.34 -19.35 7.18
C ASN A 145 7.84 -19.10 6.93
N ASN A 146 8.34 -17.88 7.15
CA ASN A 146 9.74 -17.45 6.91
C ASN A 146 10.24 -17.80 5.50
N LEU A 147 9.39 -17.57 4.49
CA LEU A 147 9.75 -17.75 3.09
C LEU A 147 10.45 -16.51 2.53
N ASP A 148 11.33 -16.73 1.54
CA ASP A 148 11.96 -15.63 0.80
C ASP A 148 10.93 -14.79 0.04
N VAL A 149 11.23 -13.51 -0.17
CA VAL A 149 10.44 -12.63 -1.01
C VAL A 149 11.21 -12.33 -2.29
N LEU A 150 10.81 -12.97 -3.39
CA LEU A 150 11.45 -12.79 -4.70
C LEU A 150 10.66 -11.78 -5.54
N ASN A 151 11.21 -10.58 -5.72
CA ASN A 151 10.67 -9.59 -6.65
C ASN A 151 11.15 -9.89 -8.07
N ILE A 152 10.22 -10.03 -9.02
CA ILE A 152 10.51 -10.27 -10.44
C ILE A 152 10.21 -9.07 -11.34
N LEU A 153 9.86 -7.91 -10.77
CA LEU A 153 9.50 -6.70 -11.52
C LEU A 153 10.53 -5.59 -11.37
N ASN A 154 10.73 -4.86 -12.44
CA ASN A 154 11.31 -3.52 -12.45
C ASN A 154 10.27 -2.47 -12.04
N LYS A 155 10.70 -1.26 -11.71
CA LYS A 155 9.81 -0.13 -11.38
C LYS A 155 8.84 0.23 -12.51
N ASP A 156 9.22 0.01 -13.75
CA ASP A 156 8.38 0.24 -14.95
C ASP A 156 7.37 -0.89 -15.24
N GLY A 157 7.30 -1.91 -14.37
CA GLY A 157 6.39 -3.05 -14.50
C GLY A 157 6.82 -4.12 -15.50
N THR A 158 8.04 -4.05 -16.02
CA THR A 158 8.64 -5.12 -16.81
C THR A 158 9.34 -6.17 -15.94
N LEU A 159 9.52 -7.39 -16.46
CA LEU A 159 10.25 -8.44 -15.73
C LEU A 159 11.73 -8.10 -15.62
N ASN A 160 12.30 -8.31 -14.42
CA ASN A 160 13.69 -7.96 -14.08
C ASN A 160 14.69 -9.10 -14.32
N GLU A 161 15.93 -8.89 -13.87
CA GLU A 161 17.05 -9.84 -13.99
C GLU A 161 16.87 -11.14 -13.19
N ASN A 162 15.95 -11.21 -12.23
CA ASN A 162 15.64 -12.44 -11.49
C ASN A 162 14.86 -13.46 -12.35
N CYS A 163 14.35 -13.01 -13.51
CA CYS A 163 13.71 -13.87 -14.49
C CYS A 163 14.71 -14.44 -15.51
N PRO A 164 14.40 -15.59 -16.12
CA PRO A 164 15.18 -16.09 -17.26
C PRO A 164 15.28 -15.04 -18.38
N GLU A 165 16.42 -14.97 -19.03
CA GLU A 165 16.75 -13.97 -20.07
C GLU A 165 15.64 -13.79 -21.12
N LYS A 166 15.03 -14.90 -21.52
CA LYS A 166 13.93 -14.92 -22.48
C LYS A 166 12.74 -14.02 -22.11
N TYR A 167 12.49 -13.82 -20.80
CA TYR A 167 11.32 -13.09 -20.30
C TYR A 167 11.67 -11.68 -19.78
N ARG A 168 12.96 -11.37 -19.60
CA ARG A 168 13.42 -10.06 -19.13
C ARG A 168 12.92 -8.93 -20.01
N ASN A 169 12.60 -7.82 -19.40
CA ASN A 169 12.10 -6.60 -20.05
C ASN A 169 10.75 -6.76 -20.77
N LEU A 170 10.07 -7.90 -20.62
CA LEU A 170 8.70 -8.06 -21.11
C LEU A 170 7.72 -7.45 -20.09
N SER A 171 6.66 -6.81 -20.60
CA SER A 171 5.51 -6.46 -19.75
C SER A 171 4.82 -7.72 -19.22
N MET A 172 4.09 -7.61 -18.11
CA MET A 172 3.38 -8.75 -17.49
C MET A 172 2.47 -9.47 -18.51
N GLN A 173 1.74 -8.73 -19.36
CA GLN A 173 0.87 -9.32 -20.37
C GLN A 173 1.66 -10.05 -21.46
N ALA A 174 2.80 -9.50 -21.91
CA ALA A 174 3.66 -10.14 -22.89
C ALA A 174 4.32 -11.41 -22.32
N ALA A 175 4.80 -11.33 -21.08
CA ALA A 175 5.38 -12.46 -20.36
C ALA A 175 4.35 -13.59 -20.16
N ARG A 176 3.11 -13.26 -19.77
CA ARG A 176 2.00 -14.23 -19.64
C ARG A 176 1.81 -15.03 -20.94
N LYS A 177 1.77 -14.36 -22.08
CA LYS A 177 1.60 -15.04 -23.38
C LYS A 177 2.74 -16.02 -23.69
N GLU A 178 3.99 -15.62 -23.47
CA GLU A 178 5.14 -16.47 -23.73
C GLU A 178 5.24 -17.63 -22.73
N ILE A 179 4.96 -17.39 -21.44
CA ILE A 179 4.93 -18.42 -20.40
C ILE A 179 3.88 -19.48 -20.68
N LEU A 180 2.65 -19.08 -21.03
CA LEU A 180 1.59 -20.02 -21.41
C LEU A 180 1.96 -20.88 -22.62
N LYS A 181 2.62 -20.28 -23.62
CA LYS A 181 3.14 -21.00 -24.78
C LYS A 181 4.20 -22.02 -24.40
N ASP A 182 5.10 -21.69 -23.50
CA ASP A 182 6.13 -22.62 -23.05
C ASP A 182 5.56 -23.71 -22.15
N LEU A 183 4.64 -23.38 -21.23
CA LEU A 183 3.92 -24.38 -20.43
C LEU A 183 3.16 -25.40 -21.30
N LYS A 184 2.54 -24.92 -22.39
CA LYS A 184 1.86 -25.79 -23.36
C LYS A 184 2.85 -26.73 -24.06
N LYS A 185 4.03 -26.23 -24.48
CA LYS A 185 5.08 -27.05 -25.10
C LYS A 185 5.64 -28.12 -24.17
N LEU A 186 5.78 -27.78 -22.87
CA LEU A 186 6.28 -28.67 -21.83
C LEU A 186 5.22 -29.68 -21.34
N GLY A 187 3.95 -29.51 -21.72
CA GLY A 187 2.84 -30.33 -21.23
C GLY A 187 2.41 -30.02 -19.80
N ASN A 188 2.84 -28.88 -19.23
CA ASN A 188 2.49 -28.46 -17.88
C ASN A 188 1.22 -27.58 -17.81
N LEU A 189 0.71 -27.07 -18.92
CA LEU A 189 -0.60 -26.41 -18.98
C LEU A 189 -1.70 -27.46 -19.07
N VAL A 190 -2.46 -27.63 -17.97
CA VAL A 190 -3.49 -28.65 -17.84
C VAL A 190 -4.82 -28.21 -18.42
N SER A 191 -5.26 -27.00 -18.06
CA SER A 191 -6.52 -26.43 -18.55
C SER A 191 -6.50 -24.90 -18.56
N GLU A 192 -7.44 -24.35 -19.34
CA GLU A 192 -7.73 -22.93 -19.39
C GLU A 192 -9.26 -22.76 -19.38
N LYS A 193 -9.77 -21.95 -18.46
CA LYS A 193 -11.21 -21.73 -18.27
C LYS A 193 -11.50 -20.23 -18.23
N ASP A 194 -12.64 -19.80 -18.75
CA ASP A 194 -13.10 -18.41 -18.57
C ASP A 194 -13.42 -18.19 -17.08
N HIS A 195 -12.98 -17.07 -16.56
CA HIS A 195 -13.13 -16.69 -15.16
C HIS A 195 -13.28 -15.17 -15.01
N LYS A 196 -14.16 -14.74 -14.14
CA LYS A 196 -14.26 -13.33 -13.81
C LYS A 196 -13.21 -12.98 -12.78
N ILE A 197 -12.48 -11.92 -12.99
CA ILE A 197 -11.39 -11.46 -12.13
C ILE A 197 -11.60 -10.00 -11.75
N ASN A 198 -11.30 -9.67 -10.50
CA ASN A 198 -11.24 -8.30 -10.05
C ASN A 198 -9.82 -7.78 -10.29
N ILE A 199 -9.70 -6.75 -11.13
CA ILE A 199 -8.42 -6.15 -11.52
C ILE A 199 -8.26 -4.83 -10.79
N PRO A 200 -7.23 -4.68 -9.93
CA PRO A 200 -6.91 -3.40 -9.30
C PRO A 200 -6.31 -2.44 -10.34
N LYS A 201 -6.88 -1.26 -10.44
CA LYS A 201 -6.41 -0.20 -11.35
C LYS A 201 -6.13 1.09 -10.61
N SER A 202 -5.18 1.85 -11.10
CA SER A 202 -4.90 3.20 -10.62
C SER A 202 -6.08 4.12 -10.94
N GLU A 203 -6.62 4.83 -9.95
CA GLU A 203 -7.62 5.88 -10.19
C GLU A 203 -7.07 6.98 -11.09
N ARG A 204 -5.75 7.24 -11.01
CA ARG A 204 -5.07 8.33 -11.73
C ARG A 204 -4.81 7.99 -13.19
N THR A 205 -4.20 6.84 -13.46
CA THR A 205 -3.72 6.46 -14.80
C THR A 205 -4.62 5.44 -15.49
N GLY A 206 -5.45 4.72 -14.73
CA GLY A 206 -6.28 3.63 -15.24
C GLY A 206 -5.51 2.34 -15.56
N ILE A 207 -4.19 2.29 -15.33
CA ILE A 207 -3.40 1.08 -15.55
C ILE A 207 -3.64 0.04 -14.45
N ILE A 208 -3.32 -1.21 -14.76
CA ILE A 208 -3.32 -2.30 -13.76
C ILE A 208 -2.20 -2.03 -12.77
N LEU A 209 -2.54 -2.07 -11.48
CA LEU A 209 -1.57 -1.97 -10.41
C LEU A 209 -0.93 -3.31 -10.13
N GLU A 210 0.37 -3.28 -9.87
CA GLU A 210 1.13 -4.48 -9.51
C GLU A 210 1.54 -4.40 -8.03
N PRO A 211 1.33 -5.46 -7.23
CA PRO A 211 1.98 -5.56 -5.94
C PRO A 211 3.49 -5.51 -6.12
N PHE A 212 4.16 -4.58 -5.45
CA PHE A 212 5.58 -4.33 -5.61
C PHE A 212 6.25 -4.15 -4.25
N LEU A 213 7.30 -4.93 -3.99
CA LEU A 213 8.07 -4.83 -2.74
C LEU A 213 9.04 -3.66 -2.83
N THR A 214 8.85 -2.68 -1.99
CA THR A 214 9.73 -1.51 -1.93
C THR A 214 9.80 -0.95 -0.52
N LYS A 215 10.87 -0.22 -0.26
CA LYS A 215 11.08 0.49 1.00
C LYS A 215 10.28 1.79 0.97
N GLN A 216 9.39 1.99 1.93
CA GLN A 216 8.50 3.14 2.00
C GLN A 216 8.42 3.66 3.44
N TRP A 217 7.93 4.88 3.60
CA TRP A 217 7.62 5.47 4.89
C TRP A 217 6.16 5.23 5.26
N TYR A 218 5.94 4.87 6.53
CA TYR A 218 4.63 4.52 7.06
C TYR A 218 4.34 5.27 8.34
N LEU A 219 3.05 5.62 8.53
CA LEU A 219 2.50 6.10 9.79
C LEU A 219 1.64 5.00 10.41
N LYS A 220 1.95 4.60 11.65
CA LYS A 220 1.11 3.70 12.44
C LYS A 220 -0.21 4.39 12.76
N SER A 221 -1.31 3.79 12.37
CA SER A 221 -2.62 4.45 12.44
C SER A 221 -3.57 3.87 13.49
N ASP A 222 -3.32 2.66 14.00
CA ASP A 222 -4.27 1.91 14.84
C ASP A 222 -4.70 2.64 16.11
N GLU A 223 -3.74 3.10 16.93
CA GLU A 223 -4.04 3.76 18.19
C GLU A 223 -4.77 5.10 18.00
N MET A 224 -4.33 5.88 16.98
CA MET A 224 -4.97 7.15 16.64
C MET A 224 -6.39 6.94 16.11
N ALA A 225 -6.61 5.88 15.34
CA ALA A 225 -7.89 5.54 14.75
C ALA A 225 -8.92 5.15 15.81
N GLN A 226 -8.50 4.49 16.90
CA GLN A 226 -9.41 4.12 17.98
C GLN A 226 -10.06 5.35 18.61
N LYS A 227 -9.26 6.37 18.92
CA LYS A 227 -9.78 7.64 19.46
C LYS A 227 -10.68 8.39 18.46
N ALA A 228 -10.31 8.40 17.20
CA ALA A 228 -11.11 9.02 16.15
C ALA A 228 -12.47 8.31 15.94
N LYS A 229 -12.55 6.99 16.19
CA LYS A 229 -13.84 6.26 16.21
C LYS A 229 -14.71 6.70 17.37
N GLU A 230 -14.16 6.78 18.57
CA GLU A 230 -14.89 7.22 19.78
C GLU A 230 -15.52 8.60 19.58
N ILE A 231 -14.78 9.57 19.01
CA ILE A 231 -15.25 10.93 18.71
C ILE A 231 -16.52 10.95 17.85
N VAL A 232 -16.59 10.12 16.81
CA VAL A 232 -17.77 10.04 15.93
C VAL A 232 -18.89 9.23 16.58
N GLN A 233 -18.56 8.19 17.32
CA GLN A 233 -19.53 7.36 18.06
C GLN A 233 -20.25 8.19 19.14
N ASP A 234 -19.53 9.05 19.85
CA ASP A 234 -20.05 9.90 20.92
C ASP A 234 -20.73 11.18 20.40
N LYS A 235 -20.75 11.35 19.05
CA LYS A 235 -21.32 12.52 18.38
C LYS A 235 -20.65 13.86 18.68
N ASP A 236 -19.42 13.84 19.12
CA ASP A 236 -18.59 15.04 19.21
C ASP A 236 -18.34 15.62 17.81
N VAL A 237 -18.21 14.74 16.80
CA VAL A 237 -18.25 15.05 15.37
C VAL A 237 -19.45 14.34 14.75
N SER A 238 -20.39 15.08 14.18
CA SER A 238 -21.61 14.55 13.54
C SER A 238 -21.51 14.56 12.03
N PHE A 239 -21.92 13.47 11.38
CA PHE A 239 -21.99 13.37 9.90
C PHE A 239 -23.39 13.64 9.40
N ILE A 240 -23.50 14.46 8.36
CA ILE A 240 -24.78 14.86 7.76
C ILE A 240 -24.72 14.59 6.24
N PRO A 241 -25.53 13.65 5.72
CA PRO A 241 -26.43 12.77 6.45
C PRO A 241 -25.70 11.66 7.24
N GLU A 242 -26.31 11.19 8.32
CA GLU A 242 -25.73 10.27 9.31
C GLU A 242 -25.33 8.90 8.73
N ASN A 243 -25.95 8.46 7.63
CA ASN A 243 -25.64 7.16 7.01
C ASN A 243 -24.16 7.02 6.59
N TRP A 244 -23.42 8.11 6.43
CA TRP A 244 -21.98 8.07 6.11
C TRP A 244 -21.11 7.60 7.28
N GLU A 245 -21.65 7.56 8.50
CA GLU A 245 -20.98 6.99 9.65
C GLU A 245 -20.71 5.49 9.46
N ASN A 246 -21.63 4.75 8.84
CA ASN A 246 -21.42 3.34 8.55
C ASN A 246 -20.18 3.11 7.66
N THR A 247 -20.03 3.98 6.65
CA THR A 247 -18.87 3.93 5.76
C THR A 247 -17.59 4.29 6.50
N TYR A 248 -17.64 5.33 7.36
CA TYR A 248 -16.50 5.73 8.19
C TYR A 248 -16.06 4.60 9.13
N PHE A 249 -16.98 3.99 9.89
CA PHE A 249 -16.66 2.93 10.82
C PHE A 249 -16.17 1.65 10.12
N SER A 250 -16.73 1.30 8.97
CA SER A 250 -16.26 0.15 8.19
C SER A 250 -14.77 0.29 7.86
N TRP A 251 -14.34 1.44 7.39
CA TRP A 251 -12.94 1.67 7.06
C TRP A 251 -12.05 1.79 8.31
N MET A 252 -12.50 2.52 9.33
CA MET A 252 -11.73 2.75 10.56
C MET A 252 -11.50 1.45 11.36
N ASN A 253 -12.35 0.43 11.19
CA ASN A 253 -12.18 -0.87 11.82
C ASN A 253 -11.12 -1.75 11.12
N GLU A 254 -10.83 -1.47 9.86
CA GLU A 254 -9.87 -2.20 9.05
C GLU A 254 -8.65 -1.34 8.67
N ILE A 255 -8.46 -0.21 9.38
CA ILE A 255 -7.39 0.73 9.07
C ILE A 255 -6.03 0.03 9.19
N ARG A 256 -5.16 0.30 8.22
CA ARG A 256 -3.78 -0.18 8.18
C ARG A 256 -2.83 0.98 8.33
N ASP A 257 -1.54 0.67 8.53
CA ASP A 257 -0.50 1.68 8.49
C ASP A 257 -0.54 2.44 7.17
N TRP A 258 -0.52 3.75 7.27
CA TRP A 258 -0.60 4.62 6.10
C TRP A 258 0.76 4.77 5.43
N CYS A 259 0.91 4.32 4.18
CA CYS A 259 2.07 4.62 3.35
C CYS A 259 2.06 6.11 2.99
N ILE A 260 3.00 6.87 3.54
CA ILE A 260 3.07 8.33 3.42
C ILE A 260 4.11 8.82 2.41
N SER A 261 4.91 7.95 1.81
CA SER A 261 5.90 8.32 0.79
C SER A 261 5.36 8.14 -0.62
N ARG A 262 5.77 9.04 -1.52
CA ARG A 262 5.44 9.03 -2.95
C ARG A 262 6.68 9.37 -3.75
N GLN A 263 6.89 8.67 -4.85
CA GLN A 263 7.97 8.87 -5.81
C GLN A 263 7.51 9.89 -6.86
N LEU A 264 7.26 11.13 -6.45
CA LEU A 264 6.76 12.21 -7.28
C LEU A 264 7.72 13.39 -7.26
N TRP A 265 7.71 14.17 -8.33
CA TRP A 265 8.56 15.37 -8.41
C TRP A 265 8.06 16.53 -7.55
N TRP A 266 6.72 16.68 -7.39
CA TRP A 266 6.12 17.78 -6.65
C TRP A 266 5.47 17.32 -5.35
N GLY A 267 5.83 17.98 -4.25
CA GLY A 267 5.27 17.71 -2.93
C GLY A 267 6.19 18.19 -1.81
N HIS A 268 5.78 17.94 -0.57
CA HIS A 268 6.63 18.15 0.61
C HIS A 268 7.69 17.06 0.64
N ARG A 269 8.94 17.42 0.46
CA ARG A 269 10.04 16.47 0.50
C ARG A 269 10.17 15.87 1.90
N ILE A 270 10.40 14.55 1.97
CA ILE A 270 10.53 13.84 3.25
C ILE A 270 11.75 14.39 4.01
N PRO A 271 11.59 14.83 5.28
CA PRO A 271 12.66 15.42 6.07
C PRO A 271 13.54 14.34 6.72
N ALA A 272 14.08 13.46 5.89
CA ALA A 272 14.98 12.39 6.27
C ALA A 272 16.23 12.45 5.41
N TRP A 273 17.38 12.20 6.02
CA TRP A 273 18.69 12.15 5.37
C TRP A 273 19.33 10.80 5.66
N TYR A 274 20.19 10.38 4.75
CA TYR A 274 20.92 9.12 4.85
C TYR A 274 22.41 9.39 4.85
N THR A 275 23.16 8.66 5.70
CA THR A 275 24.60 8.56 5.59
C THR A 275 24.98 7.59 4.47
N ASN A 276 26.23 7.59 4.04
CA ASN A 276 26.73 6.64 3.05
C ASN A 276 26.64 5.17 3.54
N ASP A 277 26.60 4.95 4.85
CA ASP A 277 26.46 3.64 5.48
C ASP A 277 24.99 3.23 5.64
N GLY A 278 24.05 4.07 5.23
CA GLY A 278 22.61 3.79 5.24
C GLY A 278 21.88 4.13 6.54
N GLU A 279 22.54 4.83 7.48
CA GLU A 279 21.89 5.32 8.70
C GLU A 279 20.88 6.43 8.37
N ILE A 280 19.77 6.43 9.08
CA ILE A 280 18.66 7.37 8.88
C ILE A 280 18.73 8.50 9.92
N ILE A 281 18.65 9.73 9.44
CA ILE A 281 18.60 10.94 10.24
C ILE A 281 17.33 11.70 9.86
N VAL A 282 16.41 11.88 10.79
CA VAL A 282 15.23 12.72 10.61
C VAL A 282 15.48 14.03 11.33
N ALA A 283 15.28 15.14 10.63
CA ALA A 283 15.55 16.48 11.15
C ALA A 283 14.66 17.54 10.47
N SER A 284 14.52 18.70 11.08
CA SER A 284 13.73 19.80 10.53
C SER A 284 14.43 20.55 9.38
N SER A 285 15.74 20.38 9.26
CA SER A 285 16.57 21.05 8.25
C SER A 285 17.83 20.25 7.94
N GLU A 286 18.44 20.53 6.79
CA GLU A 286 19.72 19.94 6.39
C GLU A 286 20.85 20.30 7.39
N ALA A 287 20.83 21.53 7.94
CA ALA A 287 21.82 21.98 8.91
C ALA A 287 21.76 21.14 10.19
N GLU A 288 20.58 20.91 10.71
CA GLU A 288 20.35 20.04 11.87
C GLU A 288 20.73 18.58 11.55
N ALA A 289 20.36 18.08 10.37
CA ALA A 289 20.74 16.73 9.94
C ALA A 289 22.27 16.56 9.86
N LEU A 290 23.00 17.55 9.37
CA LEU A 290 24.47 17.55 9.33
C LEU A 290 25.10 17.56 10.73
N GLU A 291 24.53 18.32 11.66
CA GLU A 291 24.97 18.33 13.05
C GLU A 291 24.79 16.94 13.69
N ILE A 292 23.62 16.35 13.56
CA ILE A 292 23.35 14.98 14.06
C ILE A 292 24.27 13.95 13.38
N ALA A 293 24.51 14.07 12.06
CA ALA A 293 25.39 13.18 11.32
C ALA A 293 26.82 13.24 11.83
N ASN A 294 27.31 14.44 12.08
CA ASN A 294 28.64 14.64 12.61
C ASN A 294 28.81 14.11 14.03
N GLU A 295 27.84 14.41 14.91
CA GLU A 295 27.89 13.99 16.32
C GLU A 295 27.73 12.49 16.51
N LYS A 296 26.74 11.87 15.84
CA LYS A 296 26.39 10.46 16.06
C LYS A 296 27.19 9.49 15.17
N TYR A 297 27.50 9.90 13.93
CA TYR A 297 28.06 9.02 12.91
C TYR A 297 29.43 9.47 12.39
N ASN A 298 29.95 10.60 12.91
CA ASN A 298 31.24 11.16 12.52
C ASN A 298 31.40 11.35 11.00
N THR A 299 30.34 11.83 10.35
CA THR A 299 30.30 12.07 8.91
C THR A 299 29.65 13.42 8.58
N ASN A 300 30.13 14.08 7.52
CA ASN A 300 29.53 15.27 6.94
C ASN A 300 28.89 14.99 5.56
N SER A 301 28.87 13.72 5.16
CA SER A 301 28.28 13.29 3.88
C SER A 301 26.92 12.68 4.13
N ILE A 302 25.89 13.44 3.82
CA ILE A 302 24.50 13.02 3.88
C ILE A 302 23.77 13.40 2.60
N PHE A 303 22.72 12.67 2.29
CA PHE A 303 21.80 13.00 1.20
C PHE A 303 20.35 12.86 1.67
N GLN A 304 19.51 13.82 1.26
CA GLN A 304 18.11 13.83 1.62
C GLN A 304 17.33 12.79 0.82
N ASP A 305 16.31 12.19 1.42
CA ASP A 305 15.34 11.34 0.75
C ASP A 305 14.79 12.04 -0.50
N GLU A 306 14.70 11.31 -1.62
CA GLU A 306 14.21 11.84 -2.89
C GLU A 306 12.68 11.87 -2.96
N ASP A 307 12.01 11.06 -2.12
CA ASP A 307 10.57 10.94 -2.09
C ASP A 307 9.91 12.18 -1.46
N VAL A 308 8.65 12.38 -1.80
CA VAL A 308 7.80 13.40 -1.20
C VAL A 308 6.71 12.74 -0.36
N LEU A 309 6.12 13.51 0.54
CA LEU A 309 4.97 13.06 1.34
C LEU A 309 3.70 12.97 0.49
N ASP A 310 2.84 12.02 0.82
CA ASP A 310 1.47 11.96 0.33
C ASP A 310 0.78 13.32 0.52
N THR A 311 0.08 13.79 -0.49
CA THR A 311 -0.68 15.05 -0.45
C THR A 311 -1.57 15.14 0.79
N TRP A 312 -2.15 14.01 1.21
CA TRP A 312 -3.02 13.98 2.38
C TRP A 312 -2.27 14.13 3.70
N PHE A 313 -0.95 13.90 3.75
CA PHE A 313 -0.14 14.14 4.94
C PHE A 313 0.06 15.64 5.22
N SER A 314 -0.09 16.51 4.23
CA SER A 314 -0.19 17.94 4.48
C SER A 314 -1.65 18.36 4.75
N SER A 315 -2.59 17.85 3.96
CA SER A 315 -4.01 18.26 4.02
C SER A 315 -4.70 17.87 5.33
N TRP A 316 -4.29 16.80 6.01
CA TRP A 316 -4.86 16.43 7.30
C TRP A 316 -4.58 17.44 8.42
N LEU A 317 -3.55 18.26 8.25
CA LEU A 317 -3.18 19.33 9.17
C LEU A 317 -3.95 20.63 8.92
N TRP A 318 -4.78 20.68 7.87
CA TRP A 318 -5.46 21.90 7.44
C TRP A 318 -6.19 22.63 8.57
N PRO A 319 -7.04 22.00 9.40
CA PRO A 319 -7.78 22.69 10.45
C PRO A 319 -6.90 23.39 11.48
N ILE A 320 -5.67 22.94 11.64
CA ILE A 320 -4.72 23.43 12.63
C ILE A 320 -3.73 24.41 11.98
N SER A 321 -3.11 23.98 10.87
CA SER A 321 -2.01 24.73 10.25
C SER A 321 -2.45 25.97 9.48
N VAL A 322 -3.71 26.05 9.04
CA VAL A 322 -4.25 27.27 8.42
C VAL A 322 -4.24 28.45 9.38
N PHE A 323 -4.30 28.19 10.67
CA PHE A 323 -4.21 29.18 11.76
C PHE A 323 -2.83 29.18 12.45
N ASP A 324 -1.81 28.57 11.85
CA ASP A 324 -0.47 28.42 12.43
C ASP A 324 -0.49 27.71 13.81
N GLY A 325 -1.45 26.82 14.03
CA GLY A 325 -1.69 26.22 15.34
C GLY A 325 -0.75 25.09 15.72
N ILE A 326 0.11 24.61 14.81
CA ILE A 326 1.20 23.67 15.12
C ILE A 326 2.35 24.43 15.77
N ARG A 327 2.85 25.46 15.12
CA ARG A 327 4.03 26.22 15.56
C ARG A 327 3.72 27.25 16.63
N ASN A 328 2.53 27.82 16.61
CA ASN A 328 2.03 28.79 17.58
C ASN A 328 0.72 28.32 18.17
N PRO A 329 0.71 27.28 19.04
CA PRO A 329 -0.50 26.58 19.46
C PRO A 329 -1.49 27.41 20.28
N ASN A 330 -1.07 28.58 20.77
CA ASN A 330 -1.88 29.47 21.62
C ASN A 330 -2.14 30.83 20.98
N ASN A 331 -1.96 30.98 19.63
CA ASN A 331 -2.24 32.23 18.95
C ASN A 331 -3.75 32.56 18.94
N ALA A 332 -4.10 33.82 18.68
CA ALA A 332 -5.47 34.30 18.75
C ALA A 332 -6.40 33.63 17.74
N ASP A 333 -5.91 33.37 16.52
CA ASP A 333 -6.74 32.79 15.46
C ASP A 333 -7.10 31.34 15.77
N ILE A 334 -6.12 30.49 16.15
CA ILE A 334 -6.43 29.10 16.51
C ILE A 334 -7.34 29.02 17.73
N ASN A 335 -7.18 29.86 18.73
CA ASN A 335 -8.03 29.87 19.92
C ASN A 335 -9.45 30.35 19.62
N TYR A 336 -9.65 31.14 18.57
CA TYR A 336 -10.96 31.63 18.18
C TYR A 336 -11.68 30.70 17.20
N TYR A 337 -10.98 30.18 16.19
CA TYR A 337 -11.60 29.44 15.08
C TYR A 337 -11.57 27.91 15.26
N TYR A 338 -10.75 27.37 16.14
CA TYR A 338 -10.67 25.92 16.37
C TYR A 338 -11.36 25.51 17.67
N PRO A 339 -12.22 24.48 17.68
CA PRO A 339 -12.70 23.74 16.51
C PRO A 339 -13.62 24.59 15.61
N THR A 340 -13.58 24.33 14.30
CA THR A 340 -14.53 24.97 13.38
C THR A 340 -15.92 24.38 13.54
N SER A 341 -16.98 25.11 13.11
CA SER A 341 -18.35 24.63 13.25
C SER A 341 -18.65 23.52 12.24
N ASP A 342 -18.38 23.78 10.97
CA ASP A 342 -18.83 22.94 9.88
C ASP A 342 -17.70 22.68 8.86
N LEU A 343 -17.59 21.43 8.42
CA LEU A 343 -16.83 21.01 7.25
C LEU A 343 -17.83 20.61 6.15
N VAL A 344 -17.68 21.16 4.94
CA VAL A 344 -18.49 20.78 3.78
C VAL A 344 -17.59 20.11 2.75
N THR A 345 -17.89 18.86 2.38
CA THR A 345 -17.04 18.08 1.49
C THR A 345 -17.82 17.00 0.72
N GLY A 346 -17.17 16.36 -0.25
CA GLY A 346 -17.70 15.18 -0.92
C GLY A 346 -17.45 13.89 -0.12
N PRO A 347 -18.35 12.90 -0.21
CA PRO A 347 -18.17 11.63 0.49
C PRO A 347 -17.02 10.79 -0.04
N ASP A 348 -16.53 11.07 -1.22
CA ASP A 348 -15.41 10.41 -1.88
C ASP A 348 -14.07 10.64 -1.17
N ILE A 349 -13.99 11.66 -0.30
CA ILE A 349 -12.76 11.94 0.48
C ILE A 349 -12.97 11.79 1.99
N ILE A 350 -13.95 11.00 2.43
CA ILE A 350 -14.14 10.66 3.85
C ILE A 350 -12.84 10.12 4.45
N PHE A 351 -12.24 9.15 3.79
CA PHE A 351 -11.03 8.46 4.29
C PHE A 351 -9.76 9.25 4.01
N PHE A 352 -9.70 9.90 2.87
CA PHE A 352 -8.53 10.67 2.47
C PHE A 352 -8.33 11.91 3.35
N TRP A 353 -9.42 12.54 3.76
CA TRP A 353 -9.35 13.86 4.41
C TRP A 353 -10.09 13.93 5.73
N VAL A 354 -11.41 13.63 5.76
CA VAL A 354 -12.22 13.82 6.97
C VAL A 354 -11.70 12.99 8.14
N ALA A 355 -11.54 11.68 7.97
CA ALA A 355 -11.06 10.78 8.99
C ALA A 355 -9.65 11.18 9.47
N ARG A 356 -8.78 11.54 8.54
CA ARG A 356 -7.40 11.95 8.84
C ARG A 356 -7.35 13.28 9.60
N MET A 357 -8.22 14.23 9.29
CA MET A 357 -8.33 15.47 10.08
C MET A 357 -8.84 15.22 11.51
N ILE A 358 -9.78 14.30 11.68
CA ILE A 358 -10.25 13.90 13.02
C ILE A 358 -9.10 13.26 13.82
N ILE A 359 -8.35 12.37 13.17
CA ILE A 359 -7.15 11.74 13.76
C ILE A 359 -6.13 12.81 14.17
N SER A 360 -5.72 13.69 13.25
CA SER A 360 -4.70 14.71 13.53
C SER A 360 -5.16 15.72 14.57
N GLY A 361 -6.41 16.17 14.53
CA GLY A 361 -6.98 17.09 15.51
C GLY A 361 -6.93 16.54 16.92
N ASN A 362 -7.44 15.32 17.09
CA ASN A 362 -7.37 14.66 18.40
C ASN A 362 -5.92 14.38 18.83
N TYR A 363 -5.07 13.91 17.92
CA TYR A 363 -3.72 13.56 18.29
C TYR A 363 -2.87 14.77 18.68
N LEU A 364 -2.85 15.82 17.84
CA LEU A 364 -1.97 16.98 17.99
C LEU A 364 -2.52 18.04 18.96
N ARG A 365 -3.85 18.19 19.04
CA ARG A 365 -4.49 19.21 19.90
C ARG A 365 -5.34 18.66 21.02
N LYS A 366 -5.58 17.35 21.08
CA LYS A 366 -6.48 16.69 22.04
C LYS A 366 -7.92 17.25 21.99
N ASP A 367 -8.33 17.70 20.80
CA ASP A 367 -9.64 18.29 20.57
C ASP A 367 -10.12 17.93 19.14
N ILE A 368 -11.43 18.10 18.89
CA ILE A 368 -12.04 17.86 17.58
C ILE A 368 -11.70 18.97 16.59
N PRO A 369 -11.49 18.67 15.29
CA PRO A 369 -11.17 19.71 14.31
C PRO A 369 -12.40 20.53 13.84
N PHE A 370 -13.59 19.93 13.88
CA PHE A 370 -14.88 20.51 13.49
C PHE A 370 -16.02 19.73 14.17
N ARG A 371 -17.21 20.35 14.27
CA ARG A 371 -18.37 19.73 14.93
C ARG A 371 -19.25 18.93 13.97
N ASN A 372 -19.45 19.45 12.77
CA ASN A 372 -20.31 18.83 11.77
C ASN A 372 -19.57 18.62 10.45
N VAL A 373 -19.89 17.52 9.77
CA VAL A 373 -19.42 17.22 8.41
C VAL A 373 -20.62 17.06 7.48
N TYR A 374 -20.79 18.00 6.55
CA TYR A 374 -21.83 17.94 5.54
C TYR A 374 -21.32 17.34 4.26
N PHE A 375 -21.86 16.20 3.87
CA PHE A 375 -21.50 15.53 2.63
C PHE A 375 -22.42 15.98 1.49
N THR A 376 -21.82 16.55 0.46
CA THR A 376 -22.53 17.03 -0.73
C THR A 376 -22.51 15.99 -1.85
N GLY A 377 -23.46 16.10 -2.77
CA GLY A 377 -23.47 15.27 -3.97
C GLY A 377 -22.27 15.57 -4.88
N LEU A 378 -21.75 14.51 -5.52
CA LEU A 378 -20.68 14.63 -6.51
C LEU A 378 -21.23 14.96 -7.89
N VAL A 379 -20.67 15.95 -8.56
CA VAL A 379 -21.02 16.27 -9.95
C VAL A 379 -20.47 15.17 -10.86
N ARG A 380 -21.34 14.61 -11.69
CA ARG A 380 -21.03 13.53 -12.62
C ARG A 380 -21.36 13.93 -14.06
N ASP A 381 -20.62 13.38 -15.00
CA ASP A 381 -20.92 13.54 -16.43
C ASP A 381 -22.16 12.72 -16.85
N LYS A 382 -22.55 12.85 -18.13
CA LYS A 382 -23.69 12.11 -18.70
C LYS A 382 -23.52 10.59 -18.66
N LYS A 383 -22.30 10.08 -18.49
CA LYS A 383 -21.98 8.64 -18.37
C LYS A 383 -21.89 8.19 -16.91
N GLY A 384 -22.20 9.08 -15.96
CA GLY A 384 -22.10 8.81 -14.54
C GLY A 384 -20.67 8.86 -13.96
N LYS A 385 -19.67 9.25 -14.75
CA LYS A 385 -18.29 9.40 -14.27
C LYS A 385 -18.16 10.69 -13.47
N LYS A 386 -17.47 10.62 -12.32
CA LYS A 386 -17.12 11.80 -11.51
C LYS A 386 -16.38 12.81 -12.38
N MET A 387 -16.83 14.06 -12.35
CA MET A 387 -16.14 15.15 -13.03
C MET A 387 -14.93 15.57 -12.21
N SER A 388 -13.79 15.64 -12.87
CA SER A 388 -12.58 16.25 -12.33
C SER A 388 -12.54 17.75 -12.64
N LYS A 389 -11.75 18.49 -11.88
CA LYS A 389 -11.47 19.91 -12.15
C LYS A 389 -10.84 20.09 -13.52
#